data_76ec938be6216608d463e0589b3b05cf
#
_entry.id   76ec938be6216608d463e0589b3b05cf
#
_cell.length_a   1.000
_cell.length_b   1.000
_cell.length_c   1.000
_cell.angle_alpha   90.00
_cell.angle_beta   90.00
_cell.angle_gamma   90.00
#
_symmetry.space_group_name_H-M   'P 1'
#
loop_
_entity.id
_entity.type
_entity.pdbx_description
1 polymer ?
#
loop_
_entity_poly.entity_id
_entity_poly.type
_entity_poly.pdbx_seq_one_letter_code
_entity_poly.pdbx_strand_id
1 'polypeptide(L)'
;MKILFISMPSVHVIRWIENLKDTSHELFWFDVLDRGRLDTLESVTQFVEWKKRKVQPIKGEYFLSKKYPTVFEKIQPLLEVTANEALEKIILEIQPDIVHSFEMQGCSYPILKTMQKYHNIKWLYSCWGNDLYYYQQFPIHLKK
;
A
#
# COMPACT_ATOMS: atom_id res chain seq x y z
N MET A 1 -2.22 -12.02 17.60
CA MET A 1 -2.54 -11.97 16.17
C MET A 1 -1.53 -11.06 15.48
N LYS A 2 -1.21 -11.36 14.22
CA LYS A 2 -0.38 -10.51 13.37
C LYS A 2 -1.28 -9.58 12.54
N ILE A 3 -1.15 -8.28 12.72
CA ILE A 3 -1.95 -7.27 12.03
C ILE A 3 -1.03 -6.43 11.14
N LEU A 4 -1.28 -6.48 9.84
CA LEU A 4 -0.56 -5.68 8.85
C LEU A 4 -1.39 -4.47 8.45
N PHE A 5 -0.93 -3.28 8.82
CA PHE A 5 -1.52 -2.01 8.38
C PHE A 5 -0.91 -1.57 7.06
N ILE A 6 -1.74 -1.14 6.12
CA ILE A 6 -1.34 -0.65 4.81
C ILE A 6 -1.87 0.76 4.63
N SER A 7 -0.97 1.71 4.57
CA SER A 7 -1.33 3.12 4.41
C SER A 7 -0.17 3.96 3.88
N MET A 8 -0.49 5.18 3.51
CA MET A 8 0.51 6.25 3.44
C MET A 8 0.82 6.77 4.86
N PRO A 9 1.97 7.43 5.08
CA PRO A 9 2.26 8.14 6.33
C PRO A 9 1.19 9.20 6.59
N SER A 10 0.37 8.99 7.61
CA SER A 10 -0.72 9.88 8.01
C SER A 10 -0.86 9.89 9.52
N VAL A 11 -1.02 11.08 10.11
CA VAL A 11 -1.22 11.25 11.56
C VAL A 11 -2.40 10.42 12.07
N HIS A 12 -3.47 10.31 11.28
CA HIS A 12 -4.65 9.52 11.65
C HIS A 12 -4.33 8.03 11.77
N VAL A 13 -3.61 7.48 10.80
CA VAL A 13 -3.23 6.05 10.80
C VAL A 13 -2.21 5.78 11.89
N ILE A 14 -1.22 6.66 12.08
CA ILE A 14 -0.22 6.53 13.15
C ILE A 14 -0.93 6.42 14.50
N ARG A 15 -1.84 7.34 14.82
CA ARG A 15 -2.62 7.30 16.07
C ARG A 15 -3.46 6.03 16.20
N TRP A 16 -4.00 5.52 15.08
CA TRP A 16 -4.75 4.27 15.07
C TRP A 16 -3.86 3.09 15.49
N ILE A 17 -2.66 3.01 14.94
CA ILE A 17 -1.68 1.97 15.24
C ILE A 17 -1.19 2.11 16.69
N GLU A 18 -0.88 3.33 17.13
CA GLU A 18 -0.44 3.61 18.50
C GLU A 18 -1.46 3.16 19.56
N ASN A 19 -2.76 3.27 19.29
CA ASN A 19 -3.79 2.79 20.20
C ASN A 19 -3.78 1.26 20.40
N LEU A 20 -3.10 0.53 19.54
CA LEU A 20 -2.98 -0.94 19.61
C LEU A 20 -1.62 -1.40 20.13
N LYS A 21 -0.66 -0.51 20.37
CA LYS A 21 0.71 -0.87 20.78
C LYS A 21 0.78 -1.65 22.10
N ASP A 22 -0.14 -1.37 23.03
CA ASP A 22 -0.17 -2.01 24.35
C ASP A 22 -1.03 -3.29 24.37
N THR A 23 -1.42 -3.77 23.19
CA THR A 23 -2.14 -5.03 23.04
C THR A 23 -1.16 -6.21 22.84
N SER A 24 -1.67 -7.44 22.98
CA SER A 24 -0.89 -8.67 22.71
C SER A 24 -0.73 -8.97 21.21
N HIS A 25 -0.95 -7.99 20.33
CA HIS A 25 -0.86 -8.18 18.89
C HIS A 25 0.52 -7.81 18.36
N GLU A 26 1.01 -8.55 17.37
CA GLU A 26 2.18 -8.17 16.59
C GLU A 26 1.74 -7.21 15.50
N LEU A 27 2.27 -5.99 15.53
CA LEU A 27 1.87 -4.93 14.63
C LEU A 27 2.94 -4.72 13.56
N PHE A 28 2.48 -4.65 12.32
CA PHE A 28 3.29 -4.41 11.14
C PHE A 28 2.70 -3.24 10.35
N TRP A 29 3.54 -2.44 9.75
CA TRP A 29 3.11 -1.34 8.89
C TRP A 29 3.84 -1.35 7.55
N PHE A 30 3.08 -1.31 6.47
CA PHE A 30 3.57 -1.20 5.11
C PHE A 30 3.25 0.19 4.55
N ASP A 31 4.30 0.99 4.33
CA ASP A 31 4.18 2.27 3.61
C ASP A 31 4.01 2.01 2.12
N VAL A 32 2.77 2.06 1.65
CA VAL A 32 2.44 1.79 0.25
C VAL A 32 3.01 2.83 -0.72
N LEU A 33 3.37 4.02 -0.25
CA LEU A 33 4.00 5.08 -1.05
C LEU A 33 5.53 5.08 -0.98
N ASP A 34 6.10 4.30 -0.06
CA ASP A 34 7.54 4.19 0.17
C ASP A 34 8.21 5.53 0.49
N ARG A 35 7.60 6.29 1.40
CA ARG A 35 8.12 7.58 1.86
C ARG A 35 9.19 7.48 2.94
N GLY A 36 9.39 6.27 3.47
CA GLY A 36 10.43 5.98 4.43
C GLY A 36 9.91 5.70 5.84
N ARG A 37 10.87 5.49 6.75
CA ARG A 37 10.62 5.10 8.13
C ARG A 37 10.01 6.24 8.94
N LEU A 38 9.13 5.88 9.88
CA LEU A 38 8.52 6.78 10.85
C LEU A 38 9.06 6.48 12.25
N ASP A 39 9.71 7.46 12.87
CA ASP A 39 10.25 7.34 14.24
C ASP A 39 9.13 7.17 15.27
N THR A 40 7.95 7.75 14.99
CA THR A 40 6.76 7.59 15.85
C THR A 40 6.23 6.16 15.97
N LEU A 41 6.60 5.28 15.04
CA LEU A 41 6.21 3.86 15.01
C LEU A 41 7.39 2.92 15.32
N GLU A 42 8.32 3.31 16.20
CA GLU A 42 9.50 2.49 16.55
C GLU A 42 9.14 1.09 17.08
N SER A 43 8.04 0.96 17.79
CA SER A 43 7.56 -0.34 18.32
C SER A 43 6.89 -1.23 17.29
N VAL A 44 6.74 -0.78 16.06
CA VAL A 44 6.05 -1.47 14.96
C VAL A 44 7.08 -1.86 13.91
N THR A 45 7.01 -3.10 13.42
CA THR A 45 7.84 -3.52 12.29
C THR A 45 7.37 -2.82 11.02
N GLN A 46 8.26 -2.04 10.40
CA GLN A 46 7.94 -1.19 9.26
C GLN A 46 8.54 -1.74 7.97
N PHE A 47 7.71 -1.91 6.95
CA PHE A 47 8.13 -2.28 5.59
C PHE A 47 8.19 -1.02 4.72
N VAL A 48 9.41 -0.55 4.52
CA VAL A 48 9.77 0.66 3.76
C VAL A 48 10.97 0.35 2.86
N GLU A 49 11.35 1.28 1.98
CA GLU A 49 12.47 1.13 1.05
C GLU A 49 12.33 -0.08 0.11
N TRP A 50 11.08 -0.41 -0.22
CA TRP A 50 10.74 -1.54 -1.06
C TRP A 50 10.74 -1.18 -2.56
N LYS A 51 10.58 0.10 -2.91
CA LYS A 51 10.46 0.58 -4.29
C LYS A 51 11.82 0.59 -4.98
N LYS A 52 12.22 -0.56 -5.47
CA LYS A 52 13.51 -0.76 -6.15
C LYS A 52 13.32 -0.88 -7.65
N ARG A 53 14.29 -0.39 -8.41
CA ARG A 53 14.31 -0.60 -9.85
C ARG A 53 14.68 -2.04 -10.19
N LYS A 54 14.01 -2.59 -11.20
CA LYS A 54 14.29 -3.92 -11.77
C LYS A 54 15.31 -3.83 -12.91
N VAL A 55 15.34 -2.69 -13.61
CA VAL A 55 16.20 -2.43 -14.75
C VAL A 55 16.88 -1.07 -14.63
N GLN A 56 17.99 -0.90 -15.32
CA GLN A 56 18.67 0.39 -15.40
C GLN A 56 17.77 1.46 -16.03
N PRO A 57 17.95 2.76 -15.66
CA PRO A 57 17.18 3.84 -16.27
C PRO A 57 17.29 3.85 -17.78
N ILE A 58 16.14 3.90 -18.45
CA ILE A 58 16.06 3.90 -19.92
C ILE A 58 16.05 5.33 -20.43
N LYS A 59 16.86 5.60 -21.45
CA LYS A 59 16.91 6.93 -22.07
C LYS A 59 15.52 7.32 -22.62
N GLY A 60 15.03 8.49 -22.21
CA GLY A 60 13.68 8.97 -22.58
C GLY A 60 12.54 8.56 -21.63
N GLU A 61 12.81 7.78 -20.59
CA GLU A 61 11.82 7.35 -19.61
C GLU A 61 11.11 8.53 -18.92
N TYR A 62 11.88 9.55 -18.53
CA TYR A 62 11.33 10.78 -17.95
C TYR A 62 10.40 11.51 -18.91
N PHE A 63 10.76 11.62 -20.18
CA PHE A 63 9.90 12.21 -21.21
C PHE A 63 8.60 11.41 -21.35
N LEU A 64 8.69 10.10 -21.39
CA LEU A 64 7.53 9.22 -21.50
C LEU A 64 6.58 9.37 -20.29
N SER A 65 7.12 9.41 -19.08
CA SER A 65 6.34 9.60 -17.86
C SER A 65 5.59 10.94 -17.82
N LYS A 66 6.18 12.00 -18.37
CA LYS A 66 5.57 13.34 -18.40
C LYS A 66 4.57 13.51 -19.53
N LYS A 67 4.90 13.05 -20.74
CA LYS A 67 4.08 13.28 -21.94
C LYS A 67 2.99 12.24 -22.14
N TYR A 68 3.23 11.00 -21.70
CA TYR A 68 2.32 9.87 -21.88
C TYR A 68 2.15 9.07 -20.58
N PRO A 69 1.60 9.68 -19.50
CA PRO A 69 1.52 9.05 -18.18
C PRO A 69 0.76 7.72 -18.20
N THR A 70 -0.34 7.63 -18.93
CA THR A 70 -1.15 6.41 -19.05
C THR A 70 -0.40 5.24 -19.71
N VAL A 71 0.51 5.53 -20.65
CA VAL A 71 1.38 4.54 -21.26
C VAL A 71 2.48 4.14 -20.28
N PHE A 72 3.05 5.14 -19.61
CA PHE A 72 4.10 4.91 -18.62
C PHE A 72 3.61 4.04 -17.46
N GLU A 73 2.42 4.27 -16.93
CA GLU A 73 1.80 3.45 -15.88
C GLU A 73 1.71 1.96 -16.26
N LYS A 74 1.49 1.64 -17.53
CA LYS A 74 1.43 0.24 -17.99
C LYS A 74 2.80 -0.45 -18.05
N ILE A 75 3.86 0.31 -18.31
CA ILE A 75 5.22 -0.24 -18.38
C ILE A 75 5.98 -0.13 -17.06
N GLN A 76 5.57 0.76 -16.16
CA GLN A 76 6.20 0.96 -14.86
C GLN A 76 6.41 -0.34 -14.07
N PRO A 77 5.45 -1.29 -14.03
CA PRO A 77 5.64 -2.59 -13.35
C PRO A 77 6.79 -3.44 -13.89
N LEU A 78 7.23 -3.19 -15.12
CA LEU A 78 8.40 -3.85 -15.72
C LEU A 78 9.71 -3.17 -15.28
N LEU A 79 9.65 -1.90 -14.94
CA LEU A 79 10.80 -1.08 -14.60
C LEU A 79 11.11 -1.06 -13.10
N GLU A 80 10.08 -1.13 -12.27
CA GLU A 80 10.16 -0.97 -10.81
C GLU A 80 9.33 -2.04 -10.09
N VAL A 81 9.70 -2.31 -8.84
CA VAL A 81 8.89 -3.13 -7.94
C VAL A 81 7.57 -2.40 -7.67
N THR A 82 6.47 -3.10 -7.77
CA THR A 82 5.12 -2.58 -7.50
C THR A 82 4.72 -2.84 -6.04
N ALA A 83 3.74 -2.07 -5.54
CA ALA A 83 3.16 -2.30 -4.22
C ALA A 83 2.55 -3.71 -4.08
N ASN A 84 1.97 -4.25 -5.16
CA ASN A 84 1.47 -5.62 -5.19
C ASN A 84 2.59 -6.64 -4.96
N GLU A 85 3.72 -6.51 -5.66
CA GLU A 85 4.86 -7.43 -5.52
C GLU A 85 5.52 -7.30 -4.14
N ALA A 86 5.62 -6.07 -3.62
CA ALA A 86 6.15 -5.84 -2.28
C ALA A 86 5.23 -6.46 -1.21
N LEU A 87 3.92 -6.20 -1.30
CA LEU A 87 2.96 -6.78 -0.36
C LEU A 87 2.94 -8.31 -0.42
N GLU A 88 3.05 -8.91 -1.60
CA GLU A 88 3.09 -10.37 -1.73
C GLU A 88 4.27 -10.96 -0.94
N LYS A 89 5.46 -10.35 -1.04
CA LYS A 89 6.64 -10.78 -0.25
C LYS A 89 6.39 -10.64 1.24
N ILE A 90 5.82 -9.51 1.68
CA ILE A 90 5.50 -9.26 3.08
C ILE A 90 4.50 -10.31 3.60
N ILE A 91 3.43 -10.60 2.87
CA ILE A 91 2.44 -11.62 3.24
C ILE A 91 3.10 -13.00 3.42
N LEU A 92 3.99 -13.39 2.50
CA LEU A 92 4.70 -14.67 2.59
C LEU A 92 5.65 -14.72 3.78
N GLU A 93 6.27 -13.59 4.14
CA GLU A 93 7.23 -13.48 5.25
C GLU A 93 6.53 -13.54 6.60
N ILE A 94 5.52 -12.69 6.81
CA ILE A 94 4.90 -12.52 8.14
C ILE A 94 3.63 -13.35 8.35
N GLN A 95 2.96 -13.77 7.27
CA GLN A 95 1.68 -14.51 7.31
C GLN A 95 0.66 -13.81 8.23
N PRO A 96 0.18 -12.62 7.86
CA PRO A 96 -0.69 -11.83 8.73
C PRO A 96 -2.07 -12.51 8.89
N ASP A 97 -2.62 -12.43 10.10
CA ASP A 97 -4.01 -12.86 10.37
C ASP A 97 -5.02 -11.87 9.78
N ILE A 98 -4.65 -10.59 9.80
CA ILE A 98 -5.48 -9.48 9.31
C ILE A 98 -4.61 -8.51 8.52
N VAL A 99 -5.10 -8.09 7.35
CA VAL A 99 -4.60 -6.94 6.60
C VAL A 99 -5.61 -5.81 6.75
N HIS A 100 -5.16 -4.65 7.20
CA HIS A 100 -6.01 -3.47 7.37
C HIS A 100 -5.49 -2.32 6.50
N SER A 101 -6.19 -2.01 5.41
CA SER A 101 -5.85 -0.91 4.52
C SER A 101 -6.74 0.32 4.77
N PHE A 102 -6.15 1.50 4.57
CA PHE A 102 -6.81 2.78 4.74
C PHE A 102 -6.80 3.51 3.41
N GLU A 103 -7.87 4.26 3.12
CA GLU A 103 -8.02 5.04 1.90
C GLU A 103 -7.97 4.19 0.62
N MET A 104 -8.82 4.51 -0.32
CA MET A 104 -9.06 3.68 -1.50
C MET A 104 -7.98 3.83 -2.57
N GLN A 105 -7.73 5.06 -3.01
CA GLN A 105 -6.93 5.29 -4.22
C GLN A 105 -5.44 5.09 -4.03
N GLY A 106 -4.89 5.72 -2.99
CA GLY A 106 -3.45 5.70 -2.75
C GLY A 106 -2.97 4.43 -2.04
N CYS A 107 -3.86 3.73 -1.31
CA CYS A 107 -3.45 2.62 -0.47
C CYS A 107 -4.08 1.28 -0.87
N SER A 108 -5.40 1.21 -1.07
CA SER A 108 -6.07 -0.06 -1.32
C SER A 108 -6.01 -0.52 -2.78
N TYR A 109 -6.11 0.39 -3.75
CA TYR A 109 -5.99 0.02 -5.17
C TYR A 109 -4.60 -0.50 -5.56
N PRO A 110 -3.49 0.08 -5.11
CA PRO A 110 -2.16 -0.44 -5.43
C PRO A 110 -1.91 -1.88 -5.00
N ILE A 111 -2.68 -2.39 -4.03
CA ILE A 111 -2.53 -3.74 -3.46
C ILE A 111 -3.66 -4.70 -3.85
N LEU A 112 -4.65 -4.23 -4.60
CA LEU A 112 -5.88 -4.97 -4.89
C LEU A 112 -5.63 -6.36 -5.49
N LYS A 113 -4.71 -6.47 -6.45
CA LYS A 113 -4.39 -7.75 -7.09
C LYS A 113 -3.83 -8.78 -6.10
N THR A 114 -2.98 -8.34 -5.19
CA THR A 114 -2.43 -9.20 -4.15
C THR A 114 -3.52 -9.65 -3.18
N MET A 115 -4.38 -8.74 -2.73
CA MET A 115 -5.46 -9.08 -1.83
C MET A 115 -6.50 -10.02 -2.48
N GLN A 116 -6.76 -9.87 -3.77
CA GLN A 116 -7.60 -10.80 -4.52
C GLN A 116 -6.97 -12.21 -4.63
N LYS A 117 -5.63 -12.29 -4.75
CA LYS A 117 -4.91 -13.56 -4.76
C LYS A 117 -4.93 -14.24 -3.39
N TYR A 118 -4.79 -13.49 -2.33
CA TYR A 118 -4.76 -13.97 -0.94
C TYR A 118 -6.10 -13.76 -0.23
N HIS A 119 -7.20 -14.15 -0.89
CA HIS A 119 -8.58 -13.97 -0.42
C HIS A 119 -8.92 -14.70 0.88
N ASN A 120 -8.08 -15.63 1.34
CA ASN A 120 -8.20 -16.32 2.62
C ASN A 120 -7.73 -15.47 3.81
N ILE A 121 -6.98 -14.39 3.58
CA ILE A 121 -6.59 -13.43 4.62
C ILE A 121 -7.75 -12.47 4.86
N LYS A 122 -8.07 -12.22 6.12
CA LYS A 122 -9.09 -11.23 6.49
C LYS A 122 -8.62 -9.83 6.09
N TRP A 123 -9.30 -9.23 5.13
CA TRP A 123 -9.01 -7.88 4.69
C TRP A 123 -10.05 -6.89 5.24
N LEU A 124 -9.59 -5.97 6.07
CA LEU A 124 -10.37 -4.85 6.59
C LEU A 124 -9.99 -3.59 5.81
N TYR A 125 -10.99 -2.84 5.40
CA TYR A 125 -10.81 -1.58 4.71
C TYR A 125 -11.47 -0.45 5.51
N SER A 126 -10.69 0.61 5.82
CA SER A 126 -11.19 1.85 6.41
C SER A 126 -11.27 2.93 5.35
N CYS A 127 -12.47 3.27 4.93
CA CYS A 127 -12.71 4.34 3.98
C CYS A 127 -12.50 5.73 4.61
N TRP A 128 -12.01 6.65 3.80
CA TRP A 128 -11.95 8.06 4.17
C TRP A 128 -13.08 8.85 3.50
N GLY A 129 -13.31 10.08 3.96
CA GLY A 129 -14.38 10.90 3.42
C GLY A 129 -14.32 11.08 1.90
N ASN A 130 -13.12 11.21 1.33
CA ASN A 130 -12.93 11.29 -0.12
C ASN A 130 -13.41 10.04 -0.86
N ASP A 131 -13.24 8.85 -0.28
CA ASP A 131 -13.67 7.59 -0.89
C ASP A 131 -15.18 7.55 -1.07
N LEU A 132 -15.92 8.07 -0.07
CA LEU A 132 -17.38 8.06 -0.06
C LEU A 132 -17.98 9.24 -0.82
N TYR A 133 -17.44 10.47 -0.61
CA TYR A 133 -18.11 11.68 -1.07
C TYR A 133 -17.59 12.21 -2.41
N TYR A 134 -16.33 11.93 -2.74
CA TYR A 134 -15.74 12.41 -3.99
C TYR A 134 -15.67 11.32 -5.05
N TYR A 135 -15.05 10.18 -4.74
CA TYR A 135 -14.77 9.15 -5.74
C TYR A 135 -15.99 8.31 -6.15
N GLN A 136 -17.01 8.23 -5.31
CA GLN A 136 -18.28 7.59 -5.70
C GLN A 136 -18.95 8.23 -6.95
N GLN A 137 -18.60 9.48 -7.26
CA GLN A 137 -19.15 10.17 -8.43
C GLN A 137 -18.57 9.63 -9.75
N PHE A 138 -17.51 8.87 -9.69
CA PHE A 138 -16.83 8.36 -10.88
C PHE A 138 -17.12 6.86 -11.07
N PRO A 139 -17.82 6.47 -12.16
CA PRO A 139 -18.21 5.07 -12.39
C PRO A 139 -17.06 4.06 -12.42
N ILE A 140 -15.85 4.51 -12.77
CA ILE A 140 -14.65 3.67 -12.78
C ILE A 140 -14.27 3.15 -11.39
N HIS A 141 -14.61 3.90 -10.33
CA HIS A 141 -14.32 3.51 -8.95
C HIS A 141 -15.41 2.59 -8.36
N LEU A 142 -16.62 2.67 -8.89
CA LEU A 142 -17.73 1.80 -8.48
C LEU A 142 -17.61 0.36 -9.03
N LYS A 143 -16.72 0.14 -10.00
CA LYS A 143 -16.49 -1.17 -10.64
C LYS A 143 -15.29 -1.93 -10.10
N LYS A 144 -14.52 -1.35 -9.19
CA LYS A 144 -13.34 -1.96 -8.54
C LYS A 144 -13.69 -2.44 -7.15
#